data_01a9a689389c727ba478f5d3083ebe37
#
_entry.id   01a9a689389c727ba478f5d3083ebe37
#
_cell.length_a   1.000
_cell.length_b   1.000
_cell.length_c   1.000
_cell.angle_alpha   90.00
_cell.angle_beta   90.00
_cell.angle_gamma   90.00
#
_symmetry.space_group_name_H-M   'P 1'
#
loop_
_entity.id
_entity.type
_entity.pdbx_description
1 polymer ?
#
loop_
_entity_poly.entity_id
_entity_poly.type
_entity_poly.pdbx_seq_one_letter_code
_entity_poly.pdbx_strand_id
1 'polypeptide(L)'
;MSTATIDRTILLVDDEADIRDVLQLSLEDMGYTVHTADNGQEALRRFRTLQPPVVLTDIKMPVLDGIELLRRVKQINPETEVVMITGHGDMKLAIESLKNEATDFITKPINIDALEISLKRAEERILVRRLLRQYTENLERLVREKTELQDHLASLGLMIGSISHGIKGLLTGLDGGVYLVDAGFRRDHLEQAREGWSAVKSVVERIRRMINDILFYAKRRELKWERVEAQALAEEIAAVFEPKVQAQGIAFERRFDPAAGAVQIDPGYIHSALASILENAIEACLRDPDKPSHRIVFGVQADREEVLFSVQDNGGGMDPDTREKLFTLFFSSKGKGGTGLGLFVAHQIIDQHGGTIHVDSVLGRGTRFVARIPQAAKAGTDGAVSGSRLRA
;
A
#
# COMPACT_ATOMS: atom_id res chain seq x y z
N MET A 1 26.76 4.54 -9.36
CA MET A 1 26.18 4.53 -10.71
C MET A 1 26.69 3.30 -11.41
N SER A 2 25.91 2.24 -11.48
CA SER A 2 26.28 1.03 -12.23
C SER A 2 26.16 1.38 -13.70
N THR A 3 27.26 1.39 -14.42
CA THR A 3 27.30 1.47 -15.88
C THR A 3 26.59 0.22 -16.41
N ALA A 4 25.31 0.37 -16.76
CA ALA A 4 24.56 -0.69 -17.38
C ALA A 4 25.27 -1.05 -18.69
N THR A 5 25.98 -2.15 -18.69
CA THR A 5 26.65 -2.70 -19.87
C THR A 5 25.58 -2.93 -20.93
N ILE A 6 25.71 -2.30 -22.09
CA ILE A 6 24.80 -2.53 -23.22
C ILE A 6 25.04 -3.98 -23.64
N ASP A 7 23.96 -4.74 -23.77
CA ASP A 7 24.03 -6.06 -24.38
C ASP A 7 24.43 -5.89 -25.86
N ARG A 8 25.62 -6.36 -26.22
CA ARG A 8 26.21 -6.25 -27.53
C ARG A 8 25.98 -7.50 -28.39
N THR A 9 24.83 -8.12 -28.23
CA THR A 9 24.43 -9.28 -29.01
C THR A 9 23.80 -8.85 -30.33
N ILE A 10 24.31 -9.39 -31.44
CA ILE A 10 23.77 -9.17 -32.81
C ILE A 10 23.32 -10.49 -33.40
N LEU A 11 22.15 -10.48 -34.04
CA LEU A 11 21.73 -11.54 -34.95
C LEU A 11 22.00 -11.09 -36.39
N LEU A 12 23.00 -11.71 -37.03
CA LEU A 12 23.39 -11.48 -38.42
C LEU A 12 22.68 -12.47 -39.33
N VAL A 13 22.00 -11.96 -40.36
CA VAL A 13 21.22 -12.77 -41.28
C VAL A 13 21.61 -12.42 -42.73
N ASP A 14 22.16 -13.39 -43.45
CA ASP A 14 22.54 -13.26 -44.85
C ASP A 14 22.54 -14.68 -45.45
N ASP A 15 22.06 -14.93 -46.65
CA ASP A 15 22.06 -16.23 -47.28
C ASP A 15 23.43 -16.56 -47.93
N GLU A 16 24.25 -15.58 -48.20
CA GLU A 16 25.62 -15.74 -48.75
C GLU A 16 26.60 -16.05 -47.59
N ALA A 17 27.14 -17.31 -47.56
CA ALA A 17 28.05 -17.75 -46.51
C ALA A 17 29.31 -16.88 -46.40
N ASP A 18 29.94 -16.55 -47.53
CA ASP A 18 31.17 -15.76 -47.54
C ASP A 18 30.98 -14.35 -46.96
N ILE A 19 29.84 -13.70 -47.25
CA ILE A 19 29.50 -12.40 -46.70
C ILE A 19 29.22 -12.50 -45.19
N ARG A 20 28.50 -13.49 -44.79
CA ARG A 20 28.16 -13.76 -43.40
C ARG A 20 29.39 -13.99 -42.52
N ASP A 21 30.38 -14.82 -43.06
CA ASP A 21 31.62 -15.09 -42.32
C ASP A 21 32.50 -13.84 -42.14
N VAL A 22 32.64 -13.02 -43.20
CA VAL A 22 33.42 -11.77 -43.15
C VAL A 22 32.79 -10.77 -42.21
N LEU A 23 31.43 -10.62 -42.25
CA LEU A 23 30.73 -9.70 -41.37
C LEU A 23 30.79 -10.17 -39.91
N GLN A 24 30.68 -11.47 -39.67
CA GLN A 24 30.81 -12.02 -38.33
C GLN A 24 32.14 -11.66 -37.71
N LEU A 25 33.25 -11.91 -38.41
CA LEU A 25 34.61 -11.57 -37.96
C LEU A 25 34.75 -10.06 -37.67
N SER A 26 34.24 -9.21 -38.57
CA SER A 26 34.31 -7.77 -38.40
C SER A 26 33.52 -7.28 -37.19
N LEU A 27 32.34 -7.84 -36.92
CA LEU A 27 31.49 -7.49 -35.78
C LEU A 27 32.11 -8.01 -34.47
N GLU A 28 32.70 -9.22 -34.46
CA GLU A 28 33.41 -9.77 -33.31
C GLU A 28 34.62 -8.92 -32.93
N ASP A 29 35.39 -8.44 -33.95
CA ASP A 29 36.52 -7.49 -33.76
C ASP A 29 36.04 -6.16 -33.15
N MET A 30 34.83 -5.71 -33.44
CA MET A 30 34.20 -4.53 -32.81
C MET A 30 33.68 -4.83 -31.38
N GLY A 31 33.77 -6.06 -30.90
CA GLY A 31 33.39 -6.48 -29.56
C GLY A 31 31.92 -6.85 -29.41
N TYR A 32 31.26 -7.26 -30.49
CA TYR A 32 29.91 -7.81 -30.46
C TYR A 32 29.91 -9.35 -30.32
N THR A 33 28.89 -9.88 -29.65
CA THR A 33 28.56 -11.32 -29.67
C THR A 33 27.63 -11.58 -30.84
N VAL A 34 28.11 -12.35 -31.85
CA VAL A 34 27.37 -12.54 -33.10
C VAL A 34 26.76 -13.91 -33.15
N HIS A 35 25.45 -13.95 -33.43
CA HIS A 35 24.73 -15.15 -33.81
C HIS A 35 24.32 -15.03 -35.27
N THR A 36 24.49 -16.09 -36.06
CA THR A 36 24.25 -16.04 -37.49
C THR A 36 23.03 -16.87 -37.88
N ALA A 37 22.36 -16.50 -38.96
CA ALA A 37 21.32 -17.29 -39.62
C ALA A 37 21.46 -17.17 -41.14
N ASP A 38 21.10 -18.21 -41.89
CA ASP A 38 21.22 -18.29 -43.34
C ASP A 38 19.94 -17.90 -44.10
N ASN A 39 18.86 -17.65 -43.40
CA ASN A 39 17.59 -17.19 -43.93
C ASN A 39 16.69 -16.58 -42.86
N GLY A 40 15.67 -15.84 -43.28
CA GLY A 40 14.78 -15.15 -42.36
C GLY A 40 13.96 -16.04 -41.43
N GLN A 41 13.65 -17.30 -41.85
CA GLN A 41 12.89 -18.22 -41.00
C GLN A 41 13.74 -18.76 -39.84
N GLU A 42 14.98 -19.12 -40.08
CA GLU A 42 15.96 -19.53 -39.08
C GLU A 42 16.26 -18.34 -38.16
N ALA A 43 16.44 -17.15 -38.72
CA ALA A 43 16.61 -15.91 -37.96
C ALA A 43 15.46 -15.67 -36.98
N LEU A 44 14.21 -15.80 -37.42
CA LEU A 44 13.06 -15.62 -36.58
C LEU A 44 12.97 -16.66 -35.44
N ARG A 45 13.37 -17.89 -35.71
CA ARG A 45 13.44 -18.97 -34.69
C ARG A 45 14.47 -18.60 -33.60
N ARG A 46 15.70 -18.20 -34.03
CA ARG A 46 16.76 -17.78 -33.11
C ARG A 46 16.39 -16.51 -32.35
N PHE A 47 15.77 -15.54 -33.02
CA PHE A 47 15.33 -14.29 -32.41
C PHE A 47 14.39 -14.51 -31.23
N ARG A 48 13.44 -15.45 -31.35
CA ARG A 48 12.49 -15.75 -30.23
C ARG A 48 13.19 -16.29 -28.97
N THR A 49 14.33 -16.97 -29.12
CA THR A 49 15.07 -17.54 -28.00
C THR A 49 16.09 -16.53 -27.44
N LEU A 50 16.82 -15.83 -28.32
CA LEU A 50 17.93 -14.95 -27.96
C LEU A 50 17.48 -13.53 -27.62
N GLN A 51 16.42 -13.05 -28.28
CA GLN A 51 15.93 -11.66 -28.20
C GLN A 51 17.07 -10.62 -28.28
N PRO A 52 17.94 -10.68 -29.28
CA PRO A 52 19.09 -9.79 -29.38
C PRO A 52 18.62 -8.33 -29.56
N PRO A 53 19.33 -7.34 -29.00
CA PRO A 53 18.98 -5.93 -29.15
C PRO A 53 19.12 -5.40 -30.58
N VAL A 54 19.97 -6.04 -31.39
CA VAL A 54 20.23 -5.64 -32.79
C VAL A 54 20.12 -6.84 -33.71
N VAL A 55 19.43 -6.61 -34.85
CA VAL A 55 19.39 -7.55 -35.98
C VAL A 55 19.99 -6.84 -37.20
N LEU A 56 20.98 -7.49 -37.85
CA LEU A 56 21.55 -7.07 -39.11
C LEU A 56 21.12 -8.07 -40.18
N THR A 57 20.35 -7.68 -41.18
CA THR A 57 19.77 -8.61 -42.14
C THR A 57 19.89 -8.14 -43.58
N ASP A 58 20.22 -9.07 -44.51
CA ASP A 58 20.04 -8.81 -45.94
C ASP A 58 18.52 -8.66 -46.25
N ILE A 59 18.22 -7.83 -47.26
CA ILE A 59 16.84 -7.64 -47.74
C ILE A 59 16.43 -8.86 -48.56
N LYS A 60 17.25 -9.31 -49.49
CA LYS A 60 16.89 -10.39 -50.45
C LYS A 60 17.42 -11.72 -50.00
N MET A 61 16.57 -12.51 -49.39
CA MET A 61 16.90 -13.89 -48.94
C MET A 61 15.79 -14.85 -49.36
N PRO A 62 16.14 -16.12 -49.55
CA PRO A 62 15.14 -17.15 -49.84
C PRO A 62 14.25 -17.43 -48.60
N VAL A 63 13.09 -18.03 -48.85
CA VAL A 63 12.11 -18.49 -47.85
C VAL A 63 11.38 -17.34 -47.15
N LEU A 64 12.09 -16.46 -46.43
CA LEU A 64 11.58 -15.27 -45.76
C LEU A 64 12.55 -14.12 -46.01
N ASP A 65 12.11 -13.11 -46.70
CA ASP A 65 12.92 -11.91 -46.98
C ASP A 65 13.15 -11.03 -45.75
N GLY A 66 14.15 -10.10 -45.84
CA GLY A 66 14.53 -9.24 -44.74
C GLY A 66 13.44 -8.24 -44.33
N ILE A 67 12.56 -7.82 -45.23
CA ILE A 67 11.47 -6.88 -44.92
C ILE A 67 10.40 -7.58 -44.09
N GLU A 68 10.03 -8.77 -44.46
CA GLU A 68 9.08 -9.57 -43.69
C GLU A 68 9.68 -10.00 -42.33
N LEU A 69 11.00 -10.33 -42.29
CA LEU A 69 11.71 -10.55 -41.05
C LEU A 69 11.64 -9.32 -40.14
N LEU A 70 11.94 -8.14 -40.65
CA LEU A 70 11.84 -6.87 -39.93
C LEU A 70 10.46 -6.69 -39.29
N ARG A 71 9.39 -6.87 -40.08
CA ARG A 71 8.00 -6.73 -39.59
C ARG A 71 7.73 -7.67 -38.43
N ARG A 72 8.13 -8.95 -38.54
CA ARG A 72 7.92 -9.96 -37.49
C ARG A 72 8.77 -9.71 -36.25
N VAL A 73 10.00 -9.28 -36.42
CA VAL A 73 10.89 -8.87 -35.30
C VAL A 73 10.24 -7.71 -34.55
N LYS A 74 9.78 -6.68 -35.24
CA LYS A 74 9.10 -5.51 -34.64
C LYS A 74 7.78 -5.87 -33.98
N GLN A 75 7.04 -6.86 -34.48
CA GLN A 75 5.83 -7.37 -33.82
C GLN A 75 6.12 -8.12 -32.51
N ILE A 76 7.25 -8.86 -32.46
CA ILE A 76 7.65 -9.62 -31.25
C ILE A 76 8.28 -8.68 -30.23
N ASN A 77 9.19 -7.83 -30.67
CA ASN A 77 9.86 -6.85 -29.81
C ASN A 77 10.09 -5.54 -30.57
N PRO A 78 9.24 -4.54 -30.38
CA PRO A 78 9.37 -3.22 -31.02
C PRO A 78 10.67 -2.48 -30.67
N GLU A 79 11.32 -2.84 -29.57
CA GLU A 79 12.54 -2.18 -29.11
C GLU A 79 13.80 -2.68 -29.82
N THR A 80 13.76 -3.84 -30.50
CA THR A 80 14.90 -4.35 -31.27
C THR A 80 15.23 -3.43 -32.44
N GLU A 81 16.48 -2.99 -32.54
CA GLU A 81 16.95 -2.22 -33.68
C GLU A 81 17.32 -3.15 -34.84
N VAL A 82 16.85 -2.83 -36.05
CA VAL A 82 17.08 -3.63 -37.24
C VAL A 82 17.79 -2.79 -38.29
N VAL A 83 18.98 -3.21 -38.69
CA VAL A 83 19.76 -2.62 -39.76
C VAL A 83 19.68 -3.51 -40.99
N MET A 84 19.32 -2.93 -42.13
CA MET A 84 19.15 -3.67 -43.37
C MET A 84 20.41 -3.64 -44.21
N ILE A 85 20.75 -4.73 -44.86
CA ILE A 85 21.78 -4.80 -45.89
C ILE A 85 21.08 -4.87 -47.26
N THR A 86 21.50 -4.05 -48.20
CA THR A 86 20.85 -3.93 -49.49
C THR A 86 21.84 -3.96 -50.65
N GLY A 87 21.47 -4.60 -51.76
CA GLY A 87 22.28 -4.61 -52.97
C GLY A 87 22.18 -3.33 -53.81
N HIS A 88 23.07 -3.22 -54.78
CA HIS A 88 23.03 -2.08 -55.76
C HIS A 88 21.72 -2.08 -56.55
N GLY A 89 21.02 -0.94 -56.55
CA GLY A 89 19.75 -0.77 -57.25
C GLY A 89 18.47 -0.97 -56.42
N ASP A 90 18.55 -1.39 -55.19
CA ASP A 90 17.40 -1.70 -54.32
C ASP A 90 16.93 -0.53 -53.43
N MET A 91 17.17 0.72 -53.90
CA MET A 91 16.79 1.93 -53.16
C MET A 91 15.31 1.97 -52.76
N LYS A 92 14.41 1.38 -53.55
CA LYS A 92 12.99 1.30 -53.24
C LYS A 92 12.75 0.40 -51.99
N LEU A 93 13.43 -0.73 -51.90
CA LEU A 93 13.36 -1.67 -50.77
C LEU A 93 14.00 -1.07 -49.52
N ALA A 94 15.07 -0.32 -49.67
CA ALA A 94 15.68 0.44 -48.58
C ALA A 94 14.72 1.47 -47.98
N ILE A 95 14.02 2.23 -48.82
CA ILE A 95 13.01 3.18 -48.39
C ILE A 95 11.79 2.47 -47.75
N GLU A 96 11.40 1.31 -48.28
CA GLU A 96 10.31 0.50 -47.72
C GLU A 96 10.71 -0.03 -46.32
N SER A 97 11.93 -0.46 -46.13
CA SER A 97 12.41 -0.92 -44.82
C SER A 97 12.36 0.19 -43.77
N LEU A 98 12.77 1.41 -44.09
CA LEU A 98 12.65 2.56 -43.21
C LEU A 98 11.20 2.89 -42.84
N LYS A 99 10.26 2.73 -43.77
CA LYS A 99 8.80 2.89 -43.50
C LYS A 99 8.28 1.79 -42.54
N ASN A 100 8.92 0.63 -42.51
CA ASN A 100 8.62 -0.46 -41.57
C ASN A 100 9.51 -0.41 -40.30
N GLU A 101 10.03 0.77 -39.98
CA GLU A 101 10.78 1.05 -38.75
C GLU A 101 12.16 0.38 -38.67
N ALA A 102 12.81 0.10 -39.82
CA ALA A 102 14.22 -0.22 -39.81
C ALA A 102 15.01 0.97 -39.23
N THR A 103 16.06 0.67 -38.48
CA THR A 103 16.92 1.68 -37.85
C THR A 103 17.75 2.42 -38.88
N ASP A 104 18.34 1.68 -39.83
CA ASP A 104 19.17 2.18 -40.89
C ASP A 104 19.31 1.12 -42.03
N PHE A 105 19.97 1.47 -43.11
CA PHE A 105 20.34 0.51 -44.14
C PHE A 105 21.80 0.75 -44.64
N ILE A 106 22.45 -0.31 -45.07
CA ILE A 106 23.81 -0.34 -45.58
C ILE A 106 23.81 -0.96 -46.98
N THR A 107 24.50 -0.37 -47.92
CA THR A 107 24.58 -0.90 -49.29
C THR A 107 25.78 -1.83 -49.47
N LYS A 108 25.57 -2.95 -50.23
CA LYS A 108 26.66 -3.80 -50.71
C LYS A 108 27.39 -3.09 -51.88
N PRO A 109 28.74 -3.09 -51.98
CA PRO A 109 29.66 -3.72 -51.05
C PRO A 109 29.72 -3.02 -49.71
N ILE A 110 29.75 -3.78 -48.62
CA ILE A 110 29.63 -3.27 -47.27
C ILE A 110 30.87 -2.49 -46.89
N ASN A 111 30.68 -1.21 -46.55
CA ASN A 111 31.70 -0.36 -45.98
C ASN A 111 31.68 -0.53 -44.46
N ILE A 112 32.81 -0.94 -43.85
CA ILE A 112 32.93 -1.20 -42.43
C ILE A 112 32.69 0.06 -41.58
N ASP A 113 33.14 1.26 -42.04
CA ASP A 113 32.90 2.52 -41.35
C ASP A 113 31.42 2.86 -41.32
N ALA A 114 30.68 2.62 -42.43
CA ALA A 114 29.24 2.80 -42.51
C ALA A 114 28.50 1.83 -41.59
N LEU A 115 28.94 0.58 -41.50
CA LEU A 115 28.40 -0.41 -40.57
C LEU A 115 28.57 0.03 -39.12
N GLU A 116 29.78 0.48 -38.74
CA GLU A 116 30.06 0.97 -37.40
C GLU A 116 29.16 2.17 -37.02
N ILE A 117 28.97 3.11 -37.93
CA ILE A 117 28.10 4.28 -37.72
C ILE A 117 26.63 3.82 -37.49
N SER A 118 26.13 2.90 -38.31
CA SER A 118 24.74 2.41 -38.19
C SER A 118 24.54 1.64 -36.88
N LEU A 119 25.51 0.84 -36.45
CA LEU A 119 25.48 0.15 -35.18
C LEU A 119 25.53 1.10 -33.97
N LYS A 120 26.36 2.14 -34.02
CA LYS A 120 26.40 3.19 -33.01
C LYS A 120 25.05 3.90 -32.87
N ARG A 121 24.37 4.21 -33.98
CA ARG A 121 23.02 4.78 -33.96
C ARG A 121 21.98 3.83 -33.32
N ALA A 122 22.10 2.53 -33.61
CA ALA A 122 21.26 1.52 -32.98
C ALA A 122 21.50 1.47 -31.46
N GLU A 123 22.75 1.41 -31.01
CA GLU A 123 23.12 1.45 -29.59
C GLU A 123 22.62 2.74 -28.89
N GLU A 124 22.78 3.90 -29.52
CA GLU A 124 22.27 5.16 -28.97
C GLU A 124 20.76 5.17 -28.80
N ARG A 125 20.01 4.65 -29.78
CA ARG A 125 18.54 4.52 -29.68
C ARG A 125 18.14 3.60 -28.53
N ILE A 126 18.78 2.44 -28.39
CA ILE A 126 18.55 1.50 -27.30
C ILE A 126 18.82 2.18 -25.95
N LEU A 127 19.95 2.89 -25.83
CA LEU A 127 20.32 3.58 -24.60
C LEU A 127 19.31 4.67 -24.22
N VAL A 128 18.95 5.53 -25.19
CA VAL A 128 17.99 6.62 -24.96
C VAL A 128 16.62 6.06 -24.52
N ARG A 129 16.11 5.01 -25.18
CA ARG A 129 14.85 4.37 -24.77
C ARG A 129 14.92 3.81 -23.36
N ARG A 130 16.03 3.12 -23.01
CA ARG A 130 16.24 2.57 -21.65
C ARG A 130 16.27 3.68 -20.60
N LEU A 131 16.99 4.76 -20.87
CA LEU A 131 17.04 5.92 -19.98
C LEU A 131 15.66 6.57 -19.82
N LEU A 132 14.92 6.77 -20.91
CA LEU A 132 13.57 7.34 -20.88
C LEU A 132 12.63 6.49 -20.02
N ARG A 133 12.66 5.17 -20.19
CA ARG A 133 11.87 4.24 -19.35
C ARG A 133 12.20 4.39 -17.87
N GLN A 134 13.50 4.38 -17.52
CA GLN A 134 13.93 4.56 -16.13
C GLN A 134 13.49 5.91 -15.55
N TYR A 135 13.57 6.98 -16.32
CA TYR A 135 13.09 8.29 -15.89
C TYR A 135 11.58 8.30 -15.68
N THR A 136 10.82 7.69 -16.58
CA THR A 136 9.36 7.61 -16.46
C THR A 136 8.94 6.83 -15.20
N GLU A 137 9.53 5.65 -14.98
CA GLU A 137 9.27 4.83 -13.78
C GLU A 137 9.63 5.58 -12.49
N ASN A 138 10.78 6.29 -12.47
CA ASN A 138 11.16 7.10 -11.33
C ASN A 138 10.21 8.29 -11.08
N LEU A 139 9.79 8.97 -12.14
CA LEU A 139 8.82 10.08 -12.03
C LEU A 139 7.48 9.59 -11.49
N GLU A 140 6.97 8.46 -11.98
CA GLU A 140 5.72 7.86 -11.50
C GLU A 140 5.81 7.49 -10.01
N ARG A 141 6.96 6.98 -9.57
CA ARG A 141 7.20 6.69 -8.16
C ARG A 141 7.19 7.97 -7.32
N LEU A 142 7.96 8.99 -7.75
CA LEU A 142 8.03 10.27 -7.03
C LEU A 142 6.68 11.00 -6.97
N VAL A 143 5.89 10.92 -8.05
CA VAL A 143 4.53 11.48 -8.07
C VAL A 143 3.65 10.77 -7.04
N ARG A 144 3.71 9.44 -6.97
CA ARG A 144 2.97 8.66 -5.95
C ARG A 144 3.38 9.06 -4.53
N GLU A 145 4.68 9.05 -4.23
CA GLU A 145 5.21 9.44 -2.92
C GLU A 145 4.78 10.86 -2.53
N LYS A 146 4.84 11.80 -3.49
CA LYS A 146 4.39 13.18 -3.28
C LYS A 146 2.90 13.26 -2.99
N THR A 147 2.06 12.53 -3.72
CA THR A 147 0.60 12.54 -3.52
C THR A 147 0.25 11.98 -2.14
N GLU A 148 0.85 10.85 -1.76
CA GLU A 148 0.66 10.26 -0.42
C GLU A 148 1.08 11.23 0.70
N LEU A 149 2.20 11.95 0.51
CA LEU A 149 2.64 12.95 1.48
C LEU A 149 1.67 14.13 1.55
N GLN A 150 1.15 14.61 0.41
CA GLN A 150 0.16 15.69 0.37
C GLN A 150 -1.15 15.30 1.06
N ASP A 151 -1.64 14.08 0.83
CA ASP A 151 -2.85 13.57 1.49
C ASP A 151 -2.66 13.44 3.00
N HIS A 152 -1.47 12.98 3.42
CA HIS A 152 -1.11 12.93 4.84
C HIS A 152 -1.06 14.33 5.48
N LEU A 153 -0.43 15.30 4.80
CA LEU A 153 -0.37 16.68 5.29
C LEU A 153 -1.75 17.35 5.32
N ALA A 154 -2.60 17.11 4.34
CA ALA A 154 -3.98 17.62 4.32
C ALA A 154 -4.78 17.04 5.49
N SER A 155 -4.64 15.76 5.76
CA SER A 155 -5.26 15.07 6.89
C SER A 155 -4.76 15.60 8.24
N LEU A 156 -3.45 15.84 8.38
CA LEU A 156 -2.87 16.53 9.55
C LEU A 156 -3.40 17.96 9.71
N GLY A 157 -3.58 18.69 8.61
CA GLY A 157 -4.15 20.06 8.66
C GLY A 157 -5.58 20.08 9.19
N LEU A 158 -6.43 19.15 8.74
CA LEU A 158 -7.79 18.97 9.26
C LEU A 158 -7.77 18.57 10.75
N MET A 159 -6.80 17.71 11.13
CA MET A 159 -6.60 17.27 12.50
C MET A 159 -6.30 18.44 13.43
N ILE A 160 -5.42 19.38 13.06
CA ILE A 160 -5.04 20.54 13.88
C ILE A 160 -6.26 21.39 14.24
N GLY A 161 -7.17 21.63 13.27
CA GLY A 161 -8.40 22.37 13.51
C GLY A 161 -9.30 21.72 14.57
N SER A 162 -9.50 20.42 14.46
CA SER A 162 -10.34 19.66 15.40
C SER A 162 -9.69 19.44 16.76
N ILE A 163 -8.35 19.26 16.79
CA ILE A 163 -7.56 19.20 18.04
C ILE A 163 -7.75 20.51 18.83
N SER A 164 -7.66 21.66 18.15
CA SER A 164 -7.83 22.95 18.79
C SER A 164 -9.20 23.09 19.41
N HIS A 165 -10.26 22.61 18.73
CA HIS A 165 -11.62 22.60 19.29
C HIS A 165 -11.74 21.63 20.48
N GLY A 166 -11.17 20.43 20.37
CA GLY A 166 -11.15 19.42 21.44
C GLY A 166 -10.41 19.91 22.70
N ILE A 167 -9.21 20.48 22.52
CA ILE A 167 -8.42 21.06 23.63
C ILE A 167 -9.21 22.16 24.34
N LYS A 168 -9.87 23.06 23.60
CA LYS A 168 -10.71 24.11 24.20
C LYS A 168 -11.82 23.53 25.08
N GLY A 169 -12.48 22.45 24.63
CA GLY A 169 -13.49 21.75 25.42
C GLY A 169 -12.93 21.09 26.68
N LEU A 170 -11.74 20.50 26.59
CA LEU A 170 -11.04 19.88 27.73
C LEU A 170 -10.61 20.92 28.75
N LEU A 171 -10.06 22.06 28.31
CA LEU A 171 -9.70 23.17 29.19
C LEU A 171 -10.93 23.75 29.93
N THR A 172 -12.05 23.94 29.22
CA THR A 172 -13.31 24.37 29.85
C THR A 172 -13.79 23.37 30.91
N GLY A 173 -13.66 22.07 30.65
CA GLY A 173 -13.99 21.03 31.64
C GLY A 173 -13.06 21.04 32.85
N LEU A 174 -11.76 21.30 32.63
CA LEU A 174 -10.77 21.44 33.68
C LEU A 174 -11.07 22.64 34.58
N ASP A 175 -11.33 23.81 33.97
CA ASP A 175 -11.70 25.02 34.70
C ASP A 175 -12.98 24.83 35.55
N GLY A 176 -13.99 24.14 35.00
CA GLY A 176 -15.19 23.77 35.73
C GLY A 176 -14.91 22.86 36.94
N GLY A 177 -14.06 21.83 36.73
CA GLY A 177 -13.65 20.93 37.81
C GLY A 177 -12.89 21.67 38.93
N VAL A 178 -11.94 22.50 38.56
CA VAL A 178 -11.18 23.36 39.53
C VAL A 178 -12.11 24.28 40.29
N TYR A 179 -13.06 24.92 39.58
CA TYR A 179 -14.04 25.79 40.23
C TYR A 179 -14.89 25.04 41.30
N LEU A 180 -15.32 23.80 40.99
CA LEU A 180 -16.07 22.98 41.94
C LEU A 180 -15.23 22.61 43.16
N VAL A 181 -13.94 22.29 42.98
CA VAL A 181 -13.00 22.02 44.07
C VAL A 181 -12.86 23.26 44.99
N ASP A 182 -12.58 24.41 44.39
CA ASP A 182 -12.41 25.66 45.10
C ASP A 182 -13.69 26.08 45.83
N ALA A 183 -14.86 25.96 45.19
CA ALA A 183 -16.14 26.29 45.78
C ALA A 183 -16.50 25.37 46.96
N GLY A 184 -16.19 24.06 46.82
CA GLY A 184 -16.38 23.07 47.85
C GLY A 184 -15.56 23.37 49.10
N PHE A 185 -14.26 23.68 48.91
CA PHE A 185 -13.40 24.09 50.05
C PHE A 185 -13.83 25.39 50.73
N ARG A 186 -14.23 26.42 49.93
CA ARG A 186 -14.68 27.70 50.50
C ARG A 186 -15.98 27.59 51.31
N ARG A 187 -16.86 26.62 50.95
CA ARG A 187 -18.17 26.46 51.59
C ARG A 187 -18.22 25.31 52.57
N ASP A 188 -17.08 24.65 52.87
CA ASP A 188 -16.94 23.43 53.68
C ASP A 188 -17.82 22.25 53.17
N HIS A 189 -18.04 22.24 51.85
CA HIS A 189 -18.78 21.17 51.15
C HIS A 189 -17.83 20.14 50.54
N LEU A 190 -17.36 19.18 51.34
CA LEU A 190 -16.37 18.17 50.92
C LEU A 190 -16.84 17.29 49.79
N GLU A 191 -18.13 17.03 49.68
CA GLU A 191 -18.66 16.23 48.56
C GLU A 191 -18.52 16.96 47.23
N GLN A 192 -18.83 18.27 47.18
CA GLN A 192 -18.65 19.11 46.01
C GLN A 192 -17.18 19.18 45.58
N ALA A 193 -16.26 19.26 46.57
CA ALA A 193 -14.83 19.25 46.30
C ALA A 193 -14.37 17.87 45.71
N ARG A 194 -14.92 16.77 46.21
CA ARG A 194 -14.64 15.42 45.66
C ARG A 194 -15.18 15.24 44.24
N GLU A 195 -16.38 15.72 43.95
CA GLU A 195 -16.94 15.73 42.59
C GLU A 195 -16.05 16.53 41.62
N GLY A 196 -15.66 17.75 42.01
CA GLY A 196 -14.74 18.58 41.23
C GLY A 196 -13.42 17.90 40.98
N TRP A 197 -12.83 17.26 42.01
CA TRP A 197 -11.59 16.50 41.85
C TRP A 197 -11.73 15.30 40.93
N SER A 198 -12.86 14.61 40.99
CA SER A 198 -13.15 13.50 40.07
C SER A 198 -13.27 13.99 38.62
N ALA A 199 -13.91 15.16 38.39
CA ALA A 199 -13.99 15.79 37.08
C ALA A 199 -12.60 16.15 36.54
N VAL A 200 -11.72 16.78 37.38
CA VAL A 200 -10.33 17.10 37.00
C VAL A 200 -9.57 15.84 36.57
N LYS A 201 -9.62 14.77 37.36
CA LYS A 201 -8.96 13.49 37.02
C LYS A 201 -9.46 12.92 35.69
N SER A 202 -10.77 12.96 35.45
CA SER A 202 -11.36 12.50 34.19
C SER A 202 -10.86 13.30 32.99
N VAL A 203 -10.77 14.63 33.11
CA VAL A 203 -10.24 15.50 32.04
C VAL A 203 -8.75 15.21 31.77
N VAL A 204 -7.94 15.02 32.80
CA VAL A 204 -6.52 14.69 32.65
C VAL A 204 -6.32 13.36 31.91
N GLU A 205 -7.11 12.33 32.21
CA GLU A 205 -7.07 11.05 31.49
C GLU A 205 -7.51 11.21 30.03
N ARG A 206 -8.47 12.07 29.74
CA ARG A 206 -8.89 12.38 28.37
C ARG A 206 -7.81 13.13 27.58
N ILE A 207 -7.11 14.08 28.22
CA ILE A 207 -5.96 14.76 27.59
C ILE A 207 -4.86 13.73 27.26
N ARG A 208 -4.54 12.82 28.19
CA ARG A 208 -3.54 11.78 27.98
C ARG A 208 -3.88 10.89 26.77
N ARG A 209 -5.13 10.42 26.69
CA ARG A 209 -5.60 9.64 25.53
C ARG A 209 -5.49 10.43 24.23
N MET A 210 -5.96 11.67 24.20
CA MET A 210 -5.89 12.53 23.02
C MET A 210 -4.43 12.73 22.53
N ILE A 211 -3.50 12.96 23.44
CA ILE A 211 -2.07 13.09 23.09
C ILE A 211 -1.53 11.78 22.48
N ASN A 212 -1.87 10.64 23.07
CA ASN A 212 -1.43 9.33 22.54
C ASN A 212 -2.00 9.06 21.15
N ASP A 213 -3.29 9.37 20.91
CA ASP A 213 -3.95 9.23 19.61
C ASP A 213 -3.29 10.13 18.56
N ILE A 214 -2.97 11.38 18.91
CA ILE A 214 -2.25 12.32 18.03
C ILE A 214 -0.84 11.82 17.72
N LEU A 215 -0.09 11.39 18.73
CA LEU A 215 1.27 10.86 18.55
C LEU A 215 1.28 9.58 17.72
N PHE A 216 0.26 8.74 17.88
CA PHE A 216 0.07 7.57 17.05
C PHE A 216 -0.08 7.93 15.57
N TYR A 217 -0.97 8.87 15.27
CA TYR A 217 -1.25 9.30 13.89
C TYR A 217 -0.08 10.06 13.25
N ALA A 218 0.61 10.94 14.04
CA ALA A 218 1.72 11.74 13.55
C ALA A 218 3.00 10.94 13.26
N LYS A 219 3.19 9.81 13.91
CA LYS A 219 4.36 8.94 13.70
C LYS A 219 4.01 7.83 12.73
N ARG A 220 4.47 7.93 11.46
CA ARG A 220 4.64 6.75 10.60
C ARG A 220 5.71 5.84 11.25
N ARG A 221 5.29 4.92 12.13
CA ARG A 221 6.19 3.88 12.63
C ARG A 221 6.04 2.66 11.76
N GLU A 222 7.17 2.08 11.38
CA GLU A 222 7.20 0.71 10.87
C GLU A 222 6.63 -0.23 11.94
N LEU A 223 5.69 -1.09 11.53
CA LEU A 223 5.09 -2.08 12.42
C LEU A 223 6.16 -3.07 12.87
N LYS A 224 6.18 -3.37 14.14
CA LYS A 224 6.99 -4.45 14.70
C LYS A 224 6.20 -5.76 14.62
N TRP A 225 6.39 -6.47 13.52
CA TRP A 225 5.69 -7.72 13.28
C TRP A 225 6.18 -8.82 14.20
N GLU A 226 5.30 -9.35 15.03
CA GLU A 226 5.54 -10.46 15.94
C GLU A 226 4.49 -11.55 15.72
N ARG A 227 4.88 -12.81 15.89
CA ARG A 227 3.95 -13.93 15.87
C ARG A 227 3.39 -14.11 17.27
N VAL A 228 2.09 -13.85 17.44
CA VAL A 228 1.41 -13.83 18.74
C VAL A 228 0.26 -14.81 18.73
N GLU A 229 0.07 -15.57 19.81
CA GLU A 229 -1.12 -16.39 20.00
C GLU A 229 -2.31 -15.48 20.28
N ALA A 230 -3.34 -15.55 19.42
CA ALA A 230 -4.47 -14.63 19.47
C ALA A 230 -5.26 -14.71 20.79
N GLN A 231 -5.39 -15.93 21.35
CA GLN A 231 -6.01 -16.14 22.64
C GLN A 231 -5.20 -15.49 23.78
N ALA A 232 -3.88 -15.63 23.77
CA ALA A 232 -3.03 -15.05 24.82
C ALA A 232 -3.12 -13.52 24.85
N LEU A 233 -3.11 -12.86 23.67
CA LEU A 233 -3.33 -11.43 23.56
C LEU A 233 -4.72 -11.01 24.10
N ALA A 234 -5.77 -11.77 23.78
CA ALA A 234 -7.12 -11.47 24.28
C ALA A 234 -7.24 -11.65 25.79
N GLU A 235 -6.58 -12.67 26.36
CA GLU A 235 -6.53 -12.87 27.82
C GLU A 235 -5.81 -11.71 28.51
N GLU A 236 -4.70 -11.22 27.97
CA GLU A 236 -3.98 -10.08 28.49
C GLU A 236 -4.85 -8.82 28.52
N ILE A 237 -5.56 -8.53 27.41
CA ILE A 237 -6.47 -7.41 27.30
C ILE A 237 -7.65 -7.57 28.29
N ALA A 238 -8.24 -8.75 28.34
CA ALA A 238 -9.35 -9.04 29.25
C ALA A 238 -8.96 -8.86 30.71
N ALA A 239 -7.76 -9.28 31.13
CA ALA A 239 -7.28 -9.10 32.50
C ALA A 239 -7.22 -7.62 32.93
N VAL A 240 -6.98 -6.71 32.00
CA VAL A 240 -6.96 -5.25 32.27
C VAL A 240 -8.38 -4.68 32.34
N PHE A 241 -9.28 -5.12 31.44
CA PHE A 241 -10.59 -4.52 31.28
C PHE A 241 -11.68 -5.10 32.17
N GLU A 242 -11.66 -6.39 32.44
CA GLU A 242 -12.69 -7.07 33.24
C GLU A 242 -12.90 -6.44 34.63
N PRO A 243 -11.84 -6.15 35.42
CA PRO A 243 -12.03 -5.49 36.72
C PRO A 243 -12.68 -4.10 36.59
N LYS A 244 -12.34 -3.35 35.51
CA LYS A 244 -12.90 -2.04 35.25
C LYS A 244 -14.40 -2.12 34.88
N VAL A 245 -14.77 -3.11 34.09
CA VAL A 245 -16.14 -3.36 33.63
C VAL A 245 -17.00 -3.79 34.79
N GLN A 246 -16.52 -4.74 35.59
CA GLN A 246 -17.22 -5.26 36.79
C GLN A 246 -17.41 -4.19 37.86
N ALA A 247 -16.42 -3.30 38.07
CA ALA A 247 -16.55 -2.16 38.98
C ALA A 247 -17.65 -1.16 38.58
N GLN A 248 -18.08 -1.18 37.31
CA GLN A 248 -19.21 -0.37 36.81
C GLN A 248 -20.57 -1.12 36.83
N GLY A 249 -20.60 -2.32 37.40
CA GLY A 249 -21.81 -3.15 37.44
C GLY A 249 -22.17 -3.81 36.09
N ILE A 250 -21.24 -3.87 35.16
CA ILE A 250 -21.43 -4.48 33.85
C ILE A 250 -20.88 -5.91 33.87
N ALA A 251 -21.66 -6.90 33.39
CA ALA A 251 -21.20 -8.27 33.25
C ALA A 251 -20.17 -8.38 32.10
N PHE A 252 -19.03 -9.02 32.35
CA PHE A 252 -18.00 -9.27 31.34
C PHE A 252 -17.91 -10.76 31.04
N GLU A 253 -18.06 -11.13 29.77
CA GLU A 253 -18.05 -12.52 29.28
C GLU A 253 -16.90 -12.70 28.30
N ARG A 254 -16.03 -13.70 28.54
CA ARG A 254 -14.96 -14.10 27.63
C ARG A 254 -15.41 -15.26 26.77
N ARG A 255 -15.21 -15.15 25.45
CA ARG A 255 -15.46 -16.21 24.46
C ARG A 255 -14.24 -16.42 23.58
N PHE A 256 -13.24 -17.06 24.14
CA PHE A 256 -11.98 -17.28 23.45
C PHE A 256 -11.88 -18.72 22.99
N ASP A 257 -11.74 -18.89 21.66
CA ASP A 257 -11.54 -20.19 21.04
C ASP A 257 -10.04 -20.55 21.14
N PRO A 258 -9.68 -21.66 21.81
CA PRO A 258 -8.29 -22.14 21.87
C PRO A 258 -7.71 -22.46 20.49
N ALA A 259 -8.57 -22.72 19.49
CA ALA A 259 -8.15 -22.99 18.12
C ALA A 259 -7.97 -21.72 17.26
N ALA A 260 -8.08 -20.53 17.85
CA ALA A 260 -7.89 -19.26 17.12
C ALA A 260 -6.50 -19.10 16.49
N GLY A 261 -5.49 -19.80 17.02
CA GLY A 261 -4.14 -19.88 16.46
C GLY A 261 -3.32 -18.61 16.64
N ALA A 262 -2.16 -18.61 15.96
CA ALA A 262 -1.23 -17.48 15.98
C ALA A 262 -1.47 -16.53 14.81
N VAL A 263 -1.23 -15.25 15.04
CA VAL A 263 -1.37 -14.16 14.06
C VAL A 263 -0.09 -13.33 14.01
N GLN A 264 0.27 -12.84 12.83
CA GLN A 264 1.43 -11.96 12.64
C GLN A 264 0.96 -10.50 12.75
N ILE A 265 1.33 -9.83 13.84
CA ILE A 265 0.84 -8.49 14.18
C ILE A 265 1.90 -7.68 14.95
N ASP A 266 1.68 -6.38 15.09
CA ASP A 266 2.27 -5.57 16.15
C ASP A 266 1.35 -5.62 17.38
N PRO A 267 1.73 -6.35 18.45
CA PRO A 267 0.83 -6.59 19.58
C PRO A 267 0.45 -5.32 20.32
N GLY A 268 1.35 -4.33 20.39
CA GLY A 268 1.08 -3.06 21.07
C GLY A 268 0.01 -2.24 20.35
N TYR A 269 0.04 -2.26 19.01
CA TYR A 269 -0.96 -1.58 18.20
C TYR A 269 -2.32 -2.28 18.24
N ILE A 270 -2.36 -3.60 18.09
CA ILE A 270 -3.62 -4.36 18.18
C ILE A 270 -4.24 -4.24 19.57
N HIS A 271 -3.42 -4.28 20.65
CA HIS A 271 -3.88 -4.01 22.01
C HIS A 271 -4.57 -2.63 22.09
N SER A 272 -3.96 -1.58 21.53
CA SER A 272 -4.51 -0.22 21.53
C SER A 272 -5.85 -0.15 20.78
N ALA A 273 -5.95 -0.79 19.62
CA ALA A 273 -7.17 -0.83 18.82
C ALA A 273 -8.33 -1.52 19.57
N LEU A 274 -8.07 -2.69 20.13
CA LEU A 274 -9.08 -3.47 20.88
C LEU A 274 -9.48 -2.76 22.19
N ALA A 275 -8.51 -2.11 22.87
CA ALA A 275 -8.78 -1.28 24.04
C ALA A 275 -9.74 -0.14 23.71
N SER A 276 -9.55 0.55 22.59
CA SER A 276 -10.43 1.62 22.13
C SER A 276 -11.86 1.13 21.84
N ILE A 277 -12.00 -0.06 21.27
CA ILE A 277 -13.31 -0.69 21.02
C ILE A 277 -14.00 -1.08 22.34
N LEU A 278 -13.25 -1.67 23.28
CA LEU A 278 -13.76 -2.04 24.61
C LEU A 278 -14.20 -0.82 25.43
N GLU A 279 -13.43 0.27 25.42
CA GLU A 279 -13.81 1.52 26.06
C GLU A 279 -15.12 2.10 25.49
N ASN A 280 -15.31 2.00 24.16
CA ASN A 280 -16.56 2.42 23.54
C ASN A 280 -17.75 1.56 23.98
N ALA A 281 -17.57 0.25 24.13
CA ALA A 281 -18.60 -0.68 24.64
C ALA A 281 -19.00 -0.35 26.08
N ILE A 282 -18.01 -0.08 26.97
CA ILE A 282 -18.26 0.35 28.35
C ILE A 282 -19.08 1.64 28.37
N GLU A 283 -18.65 2.65 27.61
CA GLU A 283 -19.35 3.92 27.56
C GLU A 283 -20.78 3.80 26.99
N ALA A 284 -21.01 2.90 26.01
CA ALA A 284 -22.33 2.67 25.45
C ALA A 284 -23.29 2.04 26.49
N CYS A 285 -22.79 1.16 27.35
CA CYS A 285 -23.53 0.61 28.47
C CYS A 285 -23.86 1.66 29.54
N LEU A 286 -22.86 2.47 29.95
CA LEU A 286 -23.03 3.49 30.98
C LEU A 286 -24.01 4.61 30.60
N ARG A 287 -24.22 4.83 29.29
CA ARG A 287 -25.16 5.86 28.78
C ARG A 287 -26.58 5.38 28.59
N ASP A 288 -26.87 4.11 28.87
CA ASP A 288 -28.19 3.51 28.77
C ASP A 288 -28.69 3.08 30.15
N PRO A 289 -29.10 4.04 31.01
CA PRO A 289 -29.51 3.74 32.37
C PRO A 289 -30.85 3.01 32.46
N ASP A 290 -31.61 2.99 31.38
CA ASP A 290 -32.95 2.40 31.39
C ASP A 290 -32.94 0.86 31.32
N LYS A 291 -31.77 0.25 30.95
CA LYS A 291 -31.62 -1.18 30.94
C LYS A 291 -31.34 -1.76 32.33
N PRO A 292 -32.01 -2.85 32.70
CA PRO A 292 -31.86 -3.46 34.04
C PRO A 292 -30.49 -4.13 34.25
N SER A 293 -29.81 -4.50 33.19
CA SER A 293 -28.47 -5.10 33.26
C SER A 293 -27.67 -4.88 31.98
N HIS A 294 -26.38 -4.61 32.13
CA HIS A 294 -25.46 -4.47 31.04
C HIS A 294 -24.47 -5.63 30.94
N ARG A 295 -24.10 -5.98 29.69
CA ARG A 295 -23.16 -7.06 29.41
C ARG A 295 -22.27 -6.69 28.25
N ILE A 296 -20.97 -7.00 28.38
CA ILE A 296 -19.97 -6.94 27.32
C ILE A 296 -19.43 -8.35 27.10
N VAL A 297 -19.42 -8.80 25.85
CA VAL A 297 -18.84 -10.09 25.43
C VAL A 297 -17.59 -9.78 24.61
N PHE A 298 -16.43 -10.25 25.05
CA PHE A 298 -15.17 -10.18 24.31
C PHE A 298 -14.83 -11.57 23.78
N GLY A 299 -14.67 -11.70 22.46
CA GLY A 299 -14.48 -12.97 21.78
C GLY A 299 -13.27 -12.99 20.86
N VAL A 300 -12.66 -14.16 20.73
CA VAL A 300 -11.62 -14.48 19.75
C VAL A 300 -11.96 -15.80 19.10
N GLN A 301 -11.89 -15.86 17.77
CA GLN A 301 -12.10 -17.10 17.01
C GLN A 301 -11.28 -17.09 15.70
N ALA A 302 -10.99 -18.28 15.14
CA ALA A 302 -10.47 -18.42 13.80
C ALA A 302 -11.62 -18.47 12.77
N ASP A 303 -11.41 -17.87 11.61
CA ASP A 303 -12.24 -18.04 10.41
C ASP A 303 -11.33 -18.18 9.18
N ARG A 304 -11.09 -19.42 8.74
CA ARG A 304 -10.20 -19.77 7.63
C ARG A 304 -8.77 -19.31 7.86
N GLU A 305 -8.35 -18.22 7.16
CA GLU A 305 -7.00 -17.65 7.21
C GLU A 305 -6.96 -16.34 8.05
N GLU A 306 -8.04 -16.04 8.78
CA GLU A 306 -8.17 -14.84 9.58
C GLU A 306 -8.41 -15.17 11.06
N VAL A 307 -7.95 -14.27 11.94
CA VAL A 307 -8.34 -14.21 13.35
C VAL A 307 -9.37 -13.10 13.53
N LEU A 308 -10.46 -13.41 14.20
CA LEU A 308 -11.55 -12.48 14.49
C LEU A 308 -11.54 -12.13 15.97
N PHE A 309 -11.31 -10.85 16.26
CA PHE A 309 -11.54 -10.28 17.58
C PHE A 309 -12.91 -9.59 17.59
N SER A 310 -13.79 -9.95 18.49
CA SER A 310 -15.15 -9.40 18.57
C SER A 310 -15.44 -8.81 19.94
N VAL A 311 -16.03 -7.61 19.95
CA VAL A 311 -16.55 -6.96 21.16
C VAL A 311 -18.03 -6.67 20.92
N GLN A 312 -18.88 -7.20 21.79
CA GLN A 312 -20.32 -6.99 21.71
C GLN A 312 -20.82 -6.42 23.04
N ASP A 313 -21.52 -5.30 22.98
CA ASP A 313 -22.26 -4.73 24.09
C ASP A 313 -23.78 -4.83 23.88
N ASN A 314 -24.53 -4.68 24.94
CA ASN A 314 -25.98 -4.52 24.91
C ASN A 314 -26.41 -3.09 25.30
N GLY A 315 -25.56 -2.09 25.11
CA GLY A 315 -25.88 -0.69 25.41
C GLY A 315 -26.89 -0.06 24.46
N GLY A 316 -26.87 1.27 24.34
CA GLY A 316 -27.84 2.05 23.57
C GLY A 316 -27.83 1.83 22.06
N GLY A 317 -26.74 1.21 21.50
CA GLY A 317 -26.58 1.04 20.06
C GLY A 317 -26.41 2.35 19.30
N MET A 318 -26.51 2.28 17.95
CA MET A 318 -26.33 3.41 17.05
C MET A 318 -27.41 3.45 15.98
N ASP A 319 -27.81 4.67 15.57
CA ASP A 319 -28.60 4.90 14.38
C ASP A 319 -27.76 4.73 13.10
N PRO A 320 -28.39 4.59 11.91
CA PRO A 320 -27.67 4.38 10.64
C PRO A 320 -26.70 5.50 10.30
N ASP A 321 -27.05 6.77 10.55
CA ASP A 321 -26.22 7.93 10.23
C ASP A 321 -24.94 7.96 11.10
N THR A 322 -25.07 7.61 12.37
CA THR A 322 -23.94 7.45 13.30
C THR A 322 -23.04 6.30 12.86
N ARG A 323 -23.62 5.18 12.44
CA ARG A 323 -22.87 4.01 11.99
C ARG A 323 -22.06 4.29 10.73
N GLU A 324 -22.60 5.04 9.77
CA GLU A 324 -21.90 5.42 8.54
C GLU A 324 -20.68 6.31 8.81
N LYS A 325 -20.78 7.20 9.80
CA LYS A 325 -19.72 8.17 10.13
C LYS A 325 -18.75 7.68 11.22
N LEU A 326 -18.94 6.47 11.74
CA LEU A 326 -18.26 5.95 12.93
C LEU A 326 -16.73 6.00 12.86
N PHE A 327 -16.16 5.75 11.69
CA PHE A 327 -14.72 5.75 11.45
C PHE A 327 -14.23 7.06 10.81
N THR A 328 -15.09 8.10 10.77
CA THR A 328 -14.68 9.42 10.28
C THR A 328 -13.87 10.13 11.36
N LEU A 329 -12.80 10.76 10.98
CA LEU A 329 -11.93 11.51 11.87
C LEU A 329 -12.73 12.56 12.64
N PHE A 330 -12.60 12.58 13.97
CA PHE A 330 -13.29 13.49 14.91
C PHE A 330 -14.81 13.36 14.99
N PHE A 331 -15.38 12.38 14.33
CA PHE A 331 -16.80 12.10 14.51
C PHE A 331 -17.06 11.52 15.89
N SER A 332 -17.94 12.15 16.64
CA SER A 332 -18.41 11.66 17.92
C SER A 332 -19.89 12.03 18.09
N SER A 333 -20.73 11.04 18.24
CA SER A 333 -22.14 11.21 18.64
C SER A 333 -22.27 11.60 20.11
N LYS A 334 -21.15 11.69 20.84
CA LYS A 334 -21.06 11.87 22.29
C LYS A 334 -21.03 13.35 22.71
N GLY A 335 -21.19 14.29 21.77
CA GLY A 335 -21.11 15.74 22.03
C GLY A 335 -19.76 16.11 22.64
N LYS A 336 -19.75 16.94 23.71
CA LYS A 336 -18.52 17.41 24.37
C LYS A 336 -17.68 16.30 25.05
N GLY A 337 -18.16 15.04 25.03
CA GLY A 337 -17.55 13.93 25.77
C GLY A 337 -16.55 13.06 24.99
N GLY A 338 -16.62 13.01 23.68
CA GLY A 338 -15.77 12.13 22.85
C GLY A 338 -14.73 12.89 22.04
N THR A 339 -13.52 12.34 21.88
CA THR A 339 -12.47 12.89 21.00
C THR A 339 -12.74 12.59 19.52
N GLY A 340 -13.53 11.57 19.23
CA GLY A 340 -13.75 11.06 17.85
C GLY A 340 -12.50 10.49 17.19
N LEU A 341 -11.44 10.23 17.96
CA LEU A 341 -10.17 9.68 17.44
C LEU A 341 -10.04 8.17 17.65
N GLY A 342 -10.53 7.64 18.76
CA GLY A 342 -10.24 6.26 19.17
C GLY A 342 -10.67 5.21 18.15
N LEU A 343 -11.89 5.27 17.61
CA LEU A 343 -12.36 4.31 16.61
C LEU A 343 -11.71 4.54 15.24
N PHE A 344 -11.43 5.77 14.87
CA PHE A 344 -10.66 6.08 13.66
C PHE A 344 -9.25 5.47 13.74
N VAL A 345 -8.54 5.66 14.87
CA VAL A 345 -7.21 5.07 15.10
C VAL A 345 -7.29 3.53 15.11
N ALA A 346 -8.30 2.96 15.77
CA ALA A 346 -8.50 1.51 15.74
C ALA A 346 -8.68 0.97 14.32
N HIS A 347 -9.48 1.65 13.49
CA HIS A 347 -9.66 1.30 12.09
C HIS A 347 -8.34 1.37 11.31
N GLN A 348 -7.57 2.44 11.46
CA GLN A 348 -6.27 2.60 10.81
C GLN A 348 -5.27 1.52 11.24
N ILE A 349 -5.24 1.15 12.52
CA ILE A 349 -4.39 0.07 13.02
C ILE A 349 -4.73 -1.26 12.34
N ILE A 350 -6.02 -1.62 12.29
CA ILE A 350 -6.46 -2.88 11.70
C ILE A 350 -6.19 -2.89 10.18
N ASP A 351 -6.43 -1.77 9.49
CA ASP A 351 -6.15 -1.62 8.06
C ASP A 351 -4.64 -1.76 7.75
N GLN A 352 -3.75 -1.16 8.55
CA GLN A 352 -2.29 -1.33 8.44
C GLN A 352 -1.85 -2.80 8.61
N HIS A 353 -2.61 -3.60 9.35
CA HIS A 353 -2.38 -5.04 9.47
C HIS A 353 -3.04 -5.87 8.35
N GLY A 354 -3.59 -5.19 7.32
CA GLY A 354 -4.29 -5.83 6.20
C GLY A 354 -5.64 -6.42 6.58
N GLY A 355 -6.18 -6.02 7.74
CA GLY A 355 -7.45 -6.46 8.29
C GLY A 355 -8.61 -5.52 7.96
N THR A 356 -9.79 -5.82 8.52
CA THR A 356 -11.01 -5.00 8.40
C THR A 356 -11.78 -4.96 9.69
N ILE A 357 -12.57 -3.90 9.93
CA ILE A 357 -13.53 -3.83 11.06
C ILE A 357 -14.96 -3.81 10.52
N HIS A 358 -15.75 -4.78 10.94
CA HIS A 358 -17.19 -4.80 10.72
C HIS A 358 -17.95 -4.33 11.96
N VAL A 359 -19.08 -3.64 11.75
CA VAL A 359 -19.92 -3.12 12.83
C VAL A 359 -21.37 -3.43 12.56
N ASP A 360 -21.97 -4.18 13.46
CA ASP A 360 -23.40 -4.42 13.52
C ASP A 360 -23.97 -3.70 14.72
N SER A 361 -24.89 -2.76 14.50
CA SER A 361 -25.51 -1.98 15.58
C SER A 361 -26.96 -1.69 15.28
N VAL A 362 -27.77 -1.78 16.33
CA VAL A 362 -29.18 -1.43 16.28
C VAL A 362 -29.50 -0.56 17.49
N LEU A 363 -30.11 0.60 17.23
CA LEU A 363 -30.51 1.52 18.29
C LEU A 363 -31.37 0.82 19.34
N GLY A 364 -31.04 0.99 20.61
CA GLY A 364 -31.69 0.35 21.75
C GLY A 364 -31.31 -1.13 21.98
N ARG A 365 -30.50 -1.77 21.13
CA ARG A 365 -30.14 -3.19 21.28
C ARG A 365 -28.66 -3.42 21.62
N GLY A 366 -27.79 -2.49 21.24
CA GLY A 366 -26.35 -2.59 21.44
C GLY A 366 -25.55 -2.64 20.15
N THR A 367 -24.25 -2.91 20.26
CA THR A 367 -23.31 -2.91 19.14
C THR A 367 -22.39 -4.13 19.20
N ARG A 368 -22.03 -4.65 18.02
CA ARG A 368 -21.01 -5.67 17.84
C ARG A 368 -19.96 -5.16 16.88
N PHE A 369 -18.72 -5.06 17.34
CA PHE A 369 -17.54 -4.83 16.52
C PHE A 369 -16.84 -6.16 16.25
N VAL A 370 -16.37 -6.37 15.03
CA VAL A 370 -15.58 -7.55 14.64
C VAL A 370 -14.36 -7.06 13.84
N ALA A 371 -13.19 -7.13 14.46
CA ALA A 371 -11.91 -6.90 13.80
C ALA A 371 -11.41 -8.22 13.20
N ARG A 372 -11.23 -8.27 11.89
CA ARG A 372 -10.71 -9.41 11.12
C ARG A 372 -9.27 -9.12 10.76
N ILE A 373 -8.35 -10.00 11.10
CA ILE A 373 -6.90 -9.83 10.87
C ILE A 373 -6.38 -11.10 10.19
N PRO A 374 -5.71 -11.01 9.03
CA PRO A 374 -5.08 -12.15 8.37
C PRO A 374 -4.04 -12.80 9.29
N GLN A 375 -4.00 -14.15 9.36
CA GLN A 375 -3.03 -14.87 10.17
C GLN A 375 -1.59 -14.66 9.71
N ALA A 376 -1.37 -14.55 8.39
CA ALA A 376 -0.09 -14.22 7.81
C ALA A 376 -0.08 -12.76 7.35
N ALA A 377 1.01 -12.04 7.63
CA ALA A 377 1.22 -10.72 7.03
C ALA A 377 1.18 -10.87 5.50
N LYS A 378 0.40 -10.06 4.79
CA LYS A 378 0.45 -10.00 3.33
C LYS A 378 1.87 -9.60 2.94
N ALA A 379 2.62 -10.53 2.31
CA ALA A 379 3.94 -10.26 1.79
C ALA A 379 3.85 -9.08 0.80
N GLY A 380 4.47 -7.94 1.14
CA GLY A 380 4.72 -6.83 0.23
C GLY A 380 3.51 -5.99 -0.15
N THR A 381 3.04 -5.17 0.76
CA THR A 381 2.53 -3.86 0.40
C THR A 381 3.40 -2.82 1.11
N ASP A 382 4.57 -2.55 0.51
CA ASP A 382 5.18 -1.25 0.69
C ASP A 382 4.13 -0.20 0.33
N GLY A 383 3.56 0.45 1.35
CA GLY A 383 2.93 1.74 1.30
C GLY A 383 1.80 2.00 0.29
N ALA A 384 0.90 1.05 0.02
CA ALA A 384 -0.33 1.35 -0.73
C ALA A 384 -1.49 1.54 0.25
N VAL A 385 -1.70 2.79 0.66
CA VAL A 385 -2.98 3.19 1.26
C VAL A 385 -4.05 3.08 0.17
N SER A 386 -4.78 1.98 0.21
CA SER A 386 -5.99 1.79 -0.59
C SER A 386 -6.98 2.89 -0.21
N GLY A 387 -7.13 3.88 -1.08
CA GLY A 387 -8.22 4.85 -1.00
C GLY A 387 -9.53 4.09 -0.91
N SER A 388 -10.27 4.31 0.16
CA SER A 388 -11.56 3.72 0.44
C SER A 388 -12.50 3.84 -0.77
N ARG A 389 -12.74 2.73 -1.45
CA ARG A 389 -13.92 2.61 -2.30
C ARG A 389 -15.13 2.50 -1.38
N LEU A 390 -15.75 3.63 -1.10
CA LEU A 390 -17.16 3.71 -0.73
C LEU A 390 -17.96 3.05 -1.86
N ARG A 391 -18.46 1.84 -1.63
CA ARG A 391 -19.61 1.30 -2.37
C ARG A 391 -20.78 1.19 -1.40
N ALA A 392 -21.84 1.80 -1.86
CA ALA A 392 -23.17 1.84 -1.25
C ALA A 392 -23.75 0.47 -0.90
#